data_059e7b45800bb5edc799d4837134316b
#
_entry.id   059e7b45800bb5edc799d4837134316b
#
_cell.length_a   1.000
_cell.length_b   1.000
_cell.length_c   1.000
_cell.angle_alpha   90.00
_cell.angle_beta   90.00
_cell.angle_gamma   90.00
#
_symmetry.space_group_name_H-M   'P 1'
#
loop_
_entity.id
_entity.type
_entity.pdbx_description
1 polymer ?
#
loop_
_entity_poly.entity_id
_entity_poly.type
_entity_poly.pdbx_seq_one_letter_code
_entity_poly.pdbx_strand_id
1 'polypeptide(L)'
;MAENIQVGIIMGSDSDLAIMKEASDILNEFGITNEMKIISAHRSPHLLAEYASNAHQRGIKVFIAGAGAAAHLPGVTASFTPLPVIGVPIKSKSLDGLDSLLSILHMPSGVPVATVAINGANNMIKALNELNKR
;
A
#
# COMPACT_ATOMS: atom_id res chain seq x y z
N MET A 1 -19.99 15.43 -4.98
CA MET A 1 -18.69 15.92 -4.49
C MET A 1 -17.71 14.77 -4.38
N ALA A 2 -16.55 14.96 -4.92
CA ALA A 2 -15.50 13.97 -4.76
C ALA A 2 -15.06 13.96 -3.29
N GLU A 3 -15.05 12.78 -2.68
CA GLU A 3 -14.47 12.62 -1.35
C GLU A 3 -12.98 12.92 -1.42
N ASN A 4 -12.48 13.64 -0.43
CA ASN A 4 -11.05 13.88 -0.31
C ASN A 4 -10.43 12.74 0.49
N ILE A 5 -10.06 11.67 -0.20
CA ILE A 5 -9.39 10.52 0.39
C ILE A 5 -7.88 10.78 0.36
N GLN A 6 -7.25 10.77 1.51
CA GLN A 6 -5.82 11.10 1.63
C GLN A 6 -4.89 9.91 1.45
N VAL A 7 -5.35 8.72 1.83
CA VAL A 7 -4.53 7.50 1.76
C VAL A 7 -5.30 6.39 1.05
N GLY A 8 -4.68 5.81 0.04
CA GLY A 8 -5.18 4.62 -0.62
C GLY A 8 -4.51 3.37 -0.06
N ILE A 9 -5.28 2.49 0.54
CA ILE A 9 -4.81 1.20 1.05
C ILE A 9 -5.22 0.13 0.05
N ILE A 10 -4.26 -0.54 -0.55
CA ILE A 10 -4.53 -1.57 -1.54
C ILE A 10 -3.88 -2.88 -1.13
N MET A 11 -4.49 -3.97 -1.54
CA MET A 11 -4.02 -5.33 -1.25
C MET A 11 -4.40 -6.26 -2.40
N GLY A 12 -3.62 -7.29 -2.60
CA GLY A 12 -3.80 -8.18 -3.75
C GLY A 12 -4.86 -9.25 -3.56
N SER A 13 -5.29 -9.50 -2.32
CA SER A 13 -6.24 -10.57 -2.00
C SER A 13 -7.05 -10.21 -0.77
N ASP A 14 -8.26 -10.74 -0.68
CA ASP A 14 -9.09 -10.61 0.51
C ASP A 14 -8.48 -11.28 1.73
N SER A 15 -7.59 -12.26 1.54
CA SER A 15 -6.86 -12.88 2.65
C SER A 15 -5.92 -11.91 3.37
N ASP A 16 -5.55 -10.80 2.74
CA ASP A 16 -4.69 -9.78 3.32
C ASP A 16 -5.48 -8.74 4.14
N LEU A 17 -6.80 -8.80 4.06
CA LEU A 17 -7.67 -7.77 4.64
C LEU A 17 -7.46 -7.59 6.14
N ALA A 18 -7.32 -8.67 6.89
CA ALA A 18 -7.17 -8.61 8.35
C ALA A 18 -5.92 -7.81 8.74
N ILE A 19 -4.82 -7.98 8.03
CA ILE A 19 -3.58 -7.24 8.29
C ILE A 19 -3.70 -5.80 7.83
N MET A 20 -4.20 -5.58 6.62
CA MET A 20 -4.29 -4.23 6.05
C MET A 20 -5.32 -3.36 6.75
N LYS A 21 -6.34 -3.97 7.36
CA LYS A 21 -7.32 -3.24 8.16
C LYS A 21 -6.68 -2.53 9.35
N GLU A 22 -5.59 -3.05 9.89
CA GLU A 22 -4.86 -2.39 10.97
C GLU A 22 -4.38 -0.99 10.54
N ALA A 23 -3.96 -0.83 9.29
CA ALA A 23 -3.58 0.48 8.78
C ALA A 23 -4.77 1.45 8.76
N SER A 24 -5.92 0.97 8.25
CA SER A 24 -7.13 1.79 8.20
C SER A 24 -7.59 2.22 9.60
N ASP A 25 -7.58 1.30 10.54
CA ASP A 25 -8.01 1.57 11.92
C ASP A 25 -7.16 2.67 12.56
N ILE A 26 -5.84 2.63 12.39
CA ILE A 26 -4.97 3.66 12.96
C ILE A 26 -5.11 4.98 12.23
N LEU A 27 -5.22 4.98 10.91
CA LEU A 27 -5.47 6.21 10.15
C LEU A 27 -6.75 6.89 10.62
N ASN A 28 -7.80 6.11 10.90
CA ASN A 28 -9.05 6.63 11.41
C ASN A 28 -8.88 7.28 12.80
N GLU A 29 -8.04 6.68 13.67
CA GLU A 29 -7.73 7.28 14.97
C GLU A 29 -7.09 8.66 14.84
N PHE A 30 -6.28 8.88 13.80
CA PHE A 30 -5.63 10.16 13.55
C PHE A 30 -6.45 11.10 12.68
N GLY A 31 -7.67 10.71 12.32
CA GLY A 31 -8.54 11.56 11.50
C GLY A 31 -8.09 11.67 10.04
N ILE A 32 -7.31 10.71 9.54
CA ILE A 32 -6.83 10.70 8.16
C ILE A 32 -7.78 9.86 7.31
N THR A 33 -8.37 10.49 6.31
CA THR A 33 -9.31 9.81 5.41
C THR A 33 -8.58 8.77 4.57
N ASN A 34 -9.18 7.60 4.45
CA ASN A 34 -8.57 6.49 3.72
C ASN A 34 -9.65 5.60 3.09
N GLU A 35 -9.24 4.83 2.12
CA GLU A 35 -10.10 3.80 1.53
C GLU A 35 -9.30 2.53 1.35
N MET A 36 -9.98 1.38 1.36
CA MET A 36 -9.37 0.08 1.16
C MET A 36 -9.91 -0.53 -0.12
N LYS A 37 -9.01 -1.00 -0.98
CA LYS A 37 -9.35 -1.66 -2.24
C LYS A 37 -8.57 -2.95 -2.40
N ILE A 38 -9.24 -3.99 -2.88
CA ILE A 38 -8.59 -5.24 -3.26
C ILE A 38 -8.36 -5.19 -4.77
N ILE A 39 -7.09 -5.05 -5.16
CA ILE A 39 -6.69 -4.96 -6.56
C ILE A 39 -5.44 -5.80 -6.76
N SER A 40 -5.53 -6.88 -7.52
CA SER A 40 -4.37 -7.72 -7.78
C SER A 40 -3.57 -7.20 -8.96
N ALA A 41 -2.26 -7.03 -8.78
CA ALA A 41 -1.37 -6.64 -9.86
C ALA A 41 -1.32 -7.72 -10.95
N HIS A 42 -1.46 -8.99 -10.59
CA HIS A 42 -1.39 -10.10 -11.54
C HIS A 42 -2.72 -10.36 -12.24
N ARG A 43 -3.84 -10.23 -11.52
CA ARG A 43 -5.18 -10.58 -12.03
C ARG A 43 -5.90 -9.40 -12.66
N SER A 44 -5.64 -8.19 -12.19
CA SER A 44 -6.34 -6.98 -12.62
C SER A 44 -5.37 -5.82 -12.86
N PRO A 45 -4.35 -6.00 -13.74
CA PRO A 45 -3.33 -4.98 -13.95
C PRO A 45 -3.89 -3.66 -14.51
N HIS A 46 -4.90 -3.72 -15.38
CA HIS A 46 -5.50 -2.51 -15.94
C HIS A 46 -6.26 -1.70 -14.89
N LEU A 47 -6.96 -2.38 -14.00
CA LEU A 47 -7.66 -1.71 -12.90
C LEU A 47 -6.66 -1.03 -11.97
N LEU A 48 -5.54 -1.70 -11.67
CA LEU A 48 -4.49 -1.12 -10.85
C LEU A 48 -3.87 0.12 -11.51
N ALA A 49 -3.58 0.04 -12.81
CA ALA A 49 -3.03 1.16 -13.56
C ALA A 49 -3.96 2.38 -13.51
N GLU A 50 -5.24 2.17 -13.72
CA GLU A 50 -6.25 3.22 -13.67
C GLU A 50 -6.36 3.82 -12.26
N TYR A 51 -6.46 2.97 -11.25
CA TYR A 51 -6.58 3.41 -9.86
C TYR A 51 -5.36 4.25 -9.43
N ALA A 52 -4.16 3.76 -9.67
CA ALA A 52 -2.94 4.43 -9.26
C ALA A 52 -2.70 5.73 -10.01
N SER A 53 -2.96 5.74 -11.34
CA SER A 53 -2.73 6.91 -12.17
C SER A 53 -3.68 8.07 -11.85
N ASN A 54 -4.90 7.77 -11.42
CA ASN A 54 -5.93 8.77 -11.17
C ASN A 54 -6.05 9.19 -9.70
N ALA A 55 -5.31 8.54 -8.82
CA ALA A 55 -5.47 8.71 -7.37
C ALA A 55 -5.22 10.15 -6.90
N HIS A 56 -4.21 10.82 -7.42
CA HIS A 56 -3.87 12.17 -6.98
C HIS A 56 -4.99 13.18 -7.27
N GLN A 57 -5.79 12.95 -8.32
CA GLN A 57 -6.94 13.80 -8.64
C GLN A 57 -8.06 13.69 -7.60
N ARG A 58 -8.09 12.58 -6.86
CA ARG A 58 -9.05 12.35 -5.79
C ARG A 58 -8.55 12.80 -4.42
N GLY A 59 -7.36 13.37 -4.36
CA GLY A 59 -6.76 13.84 -3.13
C GLY A 59 -5.83 12.85 -2.45
N ILE A 60 -5.62 11.66 -3.02
CA ILE A 60 -4.71 10.66 -2.44
C ILE A 60 -3.28 11.18 -2.51
N LYS A 61 -2.59 11.10 -1.38
CA LYS A 61 -1.22 11.60 -1.22
C LYS A 61 -0.20 10.49 -1.04
N VAL A 62 -0.65 9.30 -0.63
CA VAL A 62 0.23 8.16 -0.39
C VAL A 62 -0.56 6.88 -0.53
N PHE A 63 0.11 5.82 -1.02
CA PHE A 63 -0.43 4.47 -1.04
C PHE A 63 0.21 3.61 0.04
N ILE A 64 -0.60 2.77 0.66
CA ILE A 64 -0.13 1.67 1.50
C ILE A 64 -0.54 0.39 0.78
N ALA A 65 0.42 -0.38 0.30
CA ALA A 65 0.16 -1.54 -0.55
C ALA A 65 0.69 -2.80 0.12
N GLY A 66 -0.20 -3.74 0.39
CA GLY A 66 0.14 -5.02 1.02
C GLY A 66 0.06 -6.17 0.03
N ALA A 67 1.06 -7.05 0.08
CA ALA A 67 1.09 -8.21 -0.78
C ALA A 67 1.91 -9.34 -0.15
N GLY A 68 1.51 -10.57 -0.43
CA GLY A 68 2.21 -11.76 0.03
C GLY A 68 2.85 -12.56 -1.09
N ALA A 69 3.76 -13.46 -0.76
CA ALA A 69 4.50 -14.32 -1.68
C ALA A 69 5.20 -13.52 -2.78
N ALA A 70 4.80 -13.68 -4.03
CA ALA A 70 5.30 -12.85 -5.14
C ALA A 70 4.68 -11.45 -5.05
N ALA A 71 5.19 -10.65 -4.13
CA ALA A 71 4.59 -9.40 -3.68
C ALA A 71 4.90 -8.24 -4.64
N HIS A 72 4.32 -8.26 -5.83
CA HIS A 72 4.60 -7.29 -6.89
C HIS A 72 3.71 -6.04 -6.83
N LEU A 73 2.61 -6.07 -6.07
CA LEU A 73 1.65 -4.97 -6.03
C LEU A 73 2.26 -3.62 -5.67
N PRO A 74 3.09 -3.50 -4.62
CA PRO A 74 3.67 -2.20 -4.28
C PRO A 74 4.53 -1.62 -5.40
N GLY A 75 5.41 -2.43 -6.00
CA GLY A 75 6.29 -1.98 -7.08
C GLY A 75 5.54 -1.61 -8.34
N VAL A 76 4.54 -2.41 -8.73
CA VAL A 76 3.71 -2.10 -9.89
C VAL A 76 2.92 -0.82 -9.66
N THR A 77 2.37 -0.64 -8.45
CA THR A 77 1.68 0.60 -8.09
C THR A 77 2.61 1.80 -8.24
N ALA A 78 3.82 1.70 -7.70
CA ALA A 78 4.81 2.78 -7.78
C ALA A 78 5.18 3.14 -9.22
N SER A 79 5.09 2.19 -10.15
CA SER A 79 5.39 2.44 -11.56
C SER A 79 4.31 3.28 -12.25
N PHE A 80 3.11 3.38 -11.68
CA PHE A 80 1.98 4.10 -12.28
C PHE A 80 1.70 5.45 -11.62
N THR A 81 2.42 5.83 -10.58
CA THR A 81 2.12 7.06 -9.84
C THR A 81 3.40 7.73 -9.33
N PRO A 82 3.45 9.08 -9.31
CA PRO A 82 4.53 9.79 -8.64
C PRO A 82 4.33 9.85 -7.12
N LEU A 83 3.21 9.38 -6.60
CA LEU A 83 2.93 9.40 -5.18
C LEU A 83 3.79 8.39 -4.43
N PRO A 84 4.16 8.65 -3.17
CA PRO A 84 4.87 7.68 -2.36
C PRO A 84 4.06 6.39 -2.19
N VAL A 85 4.75 5.26 -2.26
CA VAL A 85 4.16 3.93 -2.01
C VAL A 85 4.91 3.30 -0.85
N ILE A 86 4.15 2.85 0.14
CA ILE A 86 4.67 2.12 1.29
C ILE A 86 4.24 0.67 1.15
N GLY A 87 5.20 -0.22 1.04
CA GLY A 87 4.94 -1.65 0.89
C GLY A 87 4.86 -2.36 2.23
N VAL A 88 3.84 -3.19 2.39
CA VAL A 88 3.66 -4.04 3.56
C VAL A 88 3.81 -5.49 3.11
N PRO A 89 4.93 -6.16 3.45
CA PRO A 89 5.06 -7.57 3.16
C PRO A 89 4.14 -8.37 4.06
N ILE A 90 3.30 -9.21 3.46
CA ILE A 90 2.36 -10.05 4.18
C ILE A 90 2.98 -11.43 4.36
N LYS A 91 2.87 -11.98 5.56
CA LYS A 91 3.39 -13.31 5.88
C LYS A 91 2.83 -14.34 4.91
N SER A 92 3.71 -15.13 4.31
CA SER A 92 3.34 -16.19 3.37
C SER A 92 3.45 -17.57 4.04
N LYS A 93 2.82 -18.57 3.42
CA LYS A 93 2.90 -19.95 3.90
C LYS A 93 4.24 -20.59 3.62
N SER A 94 4.90 -20.20 2.52
CA SER A 94 6.12 -20.87 2.06
C SER A 94 7.36 -20.46 2.83
N LEU A 95 7.58 -19.16 3.03
CA LEU A 95 8.80 -18.62 3.62
C LEU A 95 8.51 -17.62 4.75
N ASP A 96 7.35 -17.72 5.38
CA ASP A 96 6.94 -16.89 6.52
C ASP A 96 7.03 -15.38 6.26
N GLY A 97 6.94 -14.97 5.01
CA GLY A 97 6.97 -13.57 4.62
C GLY A 97 8.32 -13.09 4.09
N LEU A 98 9.37 -13.91 4.15
CA LEU A 98 10.68 -13.54 3.60
C LEU A 98 10.60 -13.30 2.09
N ASP A 99 9.87 -14.14 1.38
CA ASP A 99 9.61 -13.98 -0.06
C ASP A 99 8.87 -12.67 -0.38
N SER A 100 7.88 -12.34 0.44
CA SER A 100 7.14 -11.07 0.32
C SER A 100 8.06 -9.87 0.55
N LEU A 101 8.85 -9.93 1.62
CA LEU A 101 9.78 -8.87 1.99
C LEU A 101 10.80 -8.61 0.88
N LEU A 102 11.44 -9.67 0.38
CA LEU A 102 12.45 -9.54 -0.66
C LEU A 102 11.85 -9.04 -1.98
N SER A 103 10.64 -9.49 -2.33
CA SER A 103 9.96 -9.01 -3.53
C SER A 103 9.67 -7.50 -3.49
N ILE A 104 9.34 -6.98 -2.32
CA ILE A 104 9.03 -5.56 -2.15
C ILE A 104 10.31 -4.72 -2.05
N LEU A 105 11.34 -5.23 -1.39
CA LEU A 105 12.60 -4.51 -1.16
C LEU A 105 13.40 -4.30 -2.44
N HIS A 106 13.42 -5.28 -3.33
CA HIS A 106 14.29 -5.27 -4.51
C HIS A 106 13.65 -4.48 -5.66
N MET A 107 13.75 -3.16 -5.58
CA MET A 107 13.20 -2.28 -6.60
C MET A 107 14.29 -1.73 -7.52
N PRO A 108 14.00 -1.57 -8.82
CA PRO A 108 14.93 -0.93 -9.74
C PRO A 108 15.04 0.58 -9.45
N SER A 109 16.13 1.18 -9.90
CA SER A 109 16.32 2.62 -9.80
C SER A 109 15.16 3.37 -10.47
N GLY A 110 14.67 4.42 -9.81
CA GLY A 110 13.59 5.23 -10.35
C GLY A 110 12.18 4.79 -9.96
N VAL A 111 12.04 3.62 -9.32
CA VAL A 111 10.74 3.11 -8.84
C VAL A 111 10.88 2.77 -7.35
N PRO A 112 10.89 3.78 -6.46
CA PRO A 112 11.11 3.52 -5.03
C PRO A 112 9.82 3.02 -4.34
N VAL A 113 10.02 2.09 -3.40
CA VAL A 113 8.96 1.64 -2.48
C VAL A 113 9.57 1.62 -1.07
N ALA A 114 9.00 2.39 -0.16
CA ALA A 114 9.35 2.31 1.24
C ALA A 114 8.73 1.04 1.83
N THR A 115 9.45 0.32 2.68
CA THR A 115 8.99 -1.00 3.14
C THR A 115 9.00 -1.06 4.66
N VAL A 116 7.95 -1.62 5.24
CA VAL A 116 7.84 -1.86 6.68
C VAL A 116 8.09 -3.33 6.98
N ALA A 117 8.03 -3.69 8.26
CA ALA A 117 8.22 -5.08 8.67
C ALA A 117 7.11 -6.00 8.16
N ILE A 118 7.35 -7.30 8.16
CA ILE A 118 6.36 -8.31 7.79
C ILE A 118 5.11 -8.13 8.66
N ASN A 119 3.95 -8.06 8.04
CA ASN A 119 2.65 -7.78 8.67
C ASN A 119 2.59 -6.44 9.42
N GLY A 120 3.52 -5.53 9.14
CA GLY A 120 3.64 -4.27 9.87
C GLY A 120 2.79 -3.12 9.33
N ALA A 121 1.56 -3.39 8.94
CA ALA A 121 0.68 -2.38 8.34
C ALA A 121 0.40 -1.18 9.23
N ASN A 122 0.58 -1.31 10.54
CA ASN A 122 0.35 -0.23 11.50
C ASN A 122 1.61 0.59 11.83
N ASN A 123 2.78 0.20 11.35
CA ASN A 123 4.05 0.81 11.81
C ASN A 123 4.35 2.19 11.20
N MET A 124 3.90 2.45 9.99
CA MET A 124 4.27 3.68 9.28
C MET A 124 3.41 4.89 9.64
N ILE A 125 2.31 4.68 10.32
CA ILE A 125 1.26 5.70 10.46
C ILE A 125 1.69 6.81 11.39
N LYS A 126 2.50 6.48 12.38
CA LYS A 126 3.08 7.49 13.27
C LYS A 126 3.89 8.52 12.48
N ALA A 127 4.70 8.06 11.54
CA ALA A 127 5.49 8.95 10.70
C ALA A 127 4.63 9.82 9.80
N LEU A 128 3.59 9.25 9.21
CA LEU A 128 2.63 10.00 8.39
C LEU A 128 1.89 11.05 9.20
N ASN A 129 1.49 10.70 10.41
CA ASN A 129 0.82 11.65 11.30
C ASN A 129 1.73 12.83 11.67
N GLU A 130 3.00 12.56 11.94
CA GLU A 130 3.97 13.62 12.22
C GLU A 130 4.17 14.54 11.02
N LEU A 131 4.18 14.01 9.81
CA LEU A 131 4.25 14.83 8.60
C LEU A 131 3.05 15.75 8.45
N ASN A 132 1.85 15.27 8.80
CA ASN A 132 0.64 16.08 8.71
C ASN A 132 0.59 17.24 9.71
N LYS A 133 1.35 17.17 10.79
CA LYS A 133 1.43 18.25 11.79
C LYS A 133 2.35 19.39 11.36
N ARG A 134 3.12 19.17 10.32
CA ARG A 134 4.08 20.15 9.82
C ARG A 134 3.47 20.91 8.64
#